data_78765267a193cab4522afc3e39115072
#
_entry.id   78765267a193cab4522afc3e39115072
#
_cell.length_a   1.000
_cell.length_b   1.000
_cell.length_c   1.000
_cell.angle_alpha   90.00
_cell.angle_beta   90.00
_cell.angle_gamma   90.00
#
_symmetry.space_group_name_H-M   'P 1'
#
loop_
_entity.id
_entity.type
_entity.pdbx_description
1 polymer ?
#
loop_
_entity_poly.entity_id
_entity_poly.type
_entity_poly.pdbx_seq_one_letter_code
_entity_poly.pdbx_strand_id
1 'polypeptide(L)'
;NLSCTNNQMLNLDVSNNGVNGSLVSVDCSFNQLTSLLIINNINLNYLNCSNNLLTTLAFGNTTLFDLNCSYNLFTELDVSSCNALVSLNCSNNDLNTLDVRNGNNVNITNANFNSTLNSNLNCIDVDNPPYSIANWLNIDAWSSFSINCPPVVFGCTDTLSCNYNASANIDDGSCQLAGCIDLSACNYDVNAFCDDG
;
A
#
# COMPACT_ATOMS: atom_id res chain seq x y z
N ASN A 1 -6.43 17.31 -20.25
CA ASN A 1 -5.92 17.53 -18.90
C ASN A 1 -7.06 18.03 -18.01
N LEU A 2 -7.17 17.46 -16.80
CA LEU A 2 -8.10 17.87 -15.76
C LEU A 2 -7.31 18.24 -14.50
N SER A 3 -7.61 19.39 -13.91
CA SER A 3 -7.12 19.76 -12.58
C SER A 3 -8.32 20.23 -11.74
N CYS A 4 -8.52 19.57 -10.61
CA CYS A 4 -9.60 19.87 -9.67
C CYS A 4 -9.09 19.78 -8.21
N THR A 5 -7.87 20.23 -8.00
CA THR A 5 -7.17 20.20 -6.71
C THR A 5 -7.80 21.11 -5.66
N ASN A 6 -7.56 20.82 -4.38
CA ASN A 6 -7.96 21.66 -3.25
C ASN A 6 -9.47 21.97 -3.22
N ASN A 7 -10.29 20.92 -3.32
CA ASN A 7 -11.74 21.01 -3.22
C ASN A 7 -12.26 20.09 -2.10
N GLN A 8 -13.55 19.91 -2.04
CA GLN A 8 -14.22 19.04 -1.06
C GLN A 8 -14.98 17.90 -1.76
N MET A 9 -14.46 17.42 -2.88
CA MET A 9 -15.09 16.37 -3.65
C MET A 9 -15.00 15.04 -2.91
N LEU A 10 -16.13 14.31 -2.85
CA LEU A 10 -16.20 12.98 -2.26
C LEU A 10 -16.02 11.87 -3.29
N ASN A 11 -16.39 12.14 -4.55
CA ASN A 11 -16.31 11.19 -5.65
C ASN A 11 -15.90 11.93 -6.93
N LEU A 12 -15.10 11.25 -7.75
CA LEU A 12 -14.75 11.75 -9.08
C LEU A 12 -14.85 10.61 -10.07
N ASP A 13 -15.72 10.75 -11.05
CA ASP A 13 -15.81 9.83 -12.18
C ASP A 13 -15.36 10.58 -13.44
N VAL A 14 -14.20 10.17 -13.94
CA VAL A 14 -13.63 10.62 -15.21
C VAL A 14 -13.46 9.46 -16.18
N SER A 15 -14.16 8.35 -15.94
CA SER A 15 -14.13 7.20 -16.82
C SER A 15 -14.58 7.57 -18.24
N ASN A 16 -13.87 7.06 -19.23
CA ASN A 16 -14.20 7.36 -20.64
C ASN A 16 -15.09 6.25 -21.19
N ASN A 17 -16.36 6.58 -21.43
CA ASN A 17 -17.35 5.65 -22.01
C ASN A 17 -17.30 5.57 -23.53
N GLY A 18 -16.13 5.69 -24.14
CA GLY A 18 -15.92 5.39 -25.58
C GLY A 18 -16.03 6.58 -26.52
N VAL A 19 -16.02 7.81 -26.04
CA VAL A 19 -15.97 9.03 -26.87
C VAL A 19 -14.55 9.60 -26.85
N ASN A 20 -13.97 9.79 -28.02
CA ASN A 20 -12.64 10.31 -28.31
C ASN A 20 -12.25 11.52 -27.48
N GLY A 21 -11.57 11.33 -26.40
CA GLY A 21 -11.14 12.43 -25.55
C GLY A 21 -10.55 11.92 -24.26
N SER A 22 -9.69 10.92 -24.38
CA SER A 22 -8.97 10.41 -23.20
C SER A 22 -8.17 11.54 -22.57
N LEU A 23 -8.33 11.65 -21.25
CA LEU A 23 -7.48 12.50 -20.45
C LEU A 23 -6.04 12.01 -20.52
N VAL A 24 -5.11 12.92 -20.65
CA VAL A 24 -3.66 12.64 -20.60
C VAL A 24 -3.13 12.88 -19.19
N SER A 25 -3.73 13.81 -18.47
CA SER A 25 -3.31 14.18 -17.12
C SER A 25 -4.54 14.47 -16.26
N VAL A 26 -4.55 13.93 -15.05
CA VAL A 26 -5.53 14.18 -14.00
C VAL A 26 -4.80 14.56 -12.73
N ASP A 27 -5.13 15.69 -12.15
CA ASP A 27 -4.73 16.10 -10.80
C ASP A 27 -6.00 16.42 -10.00
N CYS A 28 -6.34 15.52 -9.09
CA CYS A 28 -7.44 15.62 -8.15
C CYS A 28 -6.98 15.59 -6.69
N SER A 29 -5.73 15.99 -6.47
CA SER A 29 -5.13 16.00 -5.13
C SER A 29 -5.82 16.99 -4.18
N PHE A 30 -5.64 16.79 -2.89
CA PHE A 30 -6.22 17.61 -1.82
C PHE A 30 -7.75 17.75 -1.94
N ASN A 31 -8.42 16.61 -1.87
CA ASN A 31 -9.87 16.49 -1.81
C ASN A 31 -10.27 15.54 -0.66
N GLN A 32 -11.50 15.06 -0.66
CA GLN A 32 -12.03 14.06 0.27
C GLN A 32 -12.53 12.82 -0.48
N LEU A 33 -11.88 12.49 -1.60
CA LEU A 33 -12.32 11.41 -2.48
C LEU A 33 -12.25 10.07 -1.76
N THR A 34 -13.38 9.39 -1.69
CA THR A 34 -13.50 7.99 -1.30
C THR A 34 -13.63 7.07 -2.51
N SER A 35 -13.91 7.64 -3.70
CA SER A 35 -13.99 6.92 -4.97
C SER A 35 -13.42 7.75 -6.10
N LEU A 36 -12.58 7.12 -6.93
CA LEU A 36 -12.01 7.68 -8.15
C LEU A 36 -12.11 6.65 -9.27
N LEU A 37 -12.87 6.97 -10.32
CA LEU A 37 -13.03 6.13 -11.51
C LEU A 37 -12.26 6.77 -12.68
N ILE A 38 -11.21 6.10 -13.14
CA ILE A 38 -10.32 6.54 -14.23
C ILE A 38 -10.29 5.58 -15.41
N ILE A 39 -11.09 4.52 -15.36
CA ILE A 39 -11.07 3.45 -16.37
C ILE A 39 -11.35 3.98 -17.79
N ASN A 40 -10.80 3.28 -18.78
CA ASN A 40 -10.91 3.62 -20.20
C ASN A 40 -10.23 4.93 -20.66
N ASN A 41 -9.47 5.61 -19.78
CA ASN A 41 -8.61 6.73 -20.21
C ASN A 41 -7.28 6.18 -20.75
N ILE A 42 -7.31 5.55 -21.92
CA ILE A 42 -6.18 4.81 -22.51
C ILE A 42 -4.92 5.65 -22.76
N ASN A 43 -5.02 6.97 -22.72
CA ASN A 43 -3.90 7.90 -22.88
C ASN A 43 -3.49 8.58 -21.57
N LEU A 44 -4.06 8.17 -20.43
CA LEU A 44 -3.72 8.77 -19.15
C LEU A 44 -2.26 8.43 -18.80
N ASN A 45 -1.43 9.47 -18.77
CA ASN A 45 0.01 9.38 -18.57
C ASN A 45 0.40 9.86 -17.16
N TYR A 46 -0.30 10.85 -16.63
CA TYR A 46 -0.06 11.43 -15.31
C TYR A 46 -1.34 11.38 -14.45
N LEU A 47 -1.20 10.83 -13.24
CA LEU A 47 -2.26 10.82 -12.23
C LEU A 47 -1.71 11.27 -10.88
N ASN A 48 -2.24 12.38 -10.37
CA ASN A 48 -2.06 12.80 -8.98
C ASN A 48 -3.41 12.75 -8.25
N CYS A 49 -3.58 11.76 -7.40
CA CYS A 49 -4.74 11.61 -6.52
C CYS A 49 -4.33 11.67 -5.04
N SER A 50 -3.17 12.26 -4.73
CA SER A 50 -2.65 12.36 -3.37
C SER A 50 -3.54 13.19 -2.44
N ASN A 51 -3.42 12.96 -1.14
CA ASN A 51 -4.18 13.67 -0.12
C ASN A 51 -5.70 13.55 -0.33
N ASN A 52 -6.18 12.31 -0.24
CA ASN A 52 -7.58 11.92 -0.35
C ASN A 52 -7.90 10.80 0.67
N LEU A 53 -9.04 10.15 0.55
CA LEU A 53 -9.52 9.07 1.40
C LEU A 53 -9.75 7.78 0.60
N LEU A 54 -8.95 7.58 -0.47
CA LEU A 54 -9.10 6.44 -1.35
C LEU A 54 -8.59 5.15 -0.67
N THR A 55 -9.34 4.07 -0.80
CA THR A 55 -8.96 2.73 -0.33
C THR A 55 -8.61 1.79 -1.47
N THR A 56 -9.06 2.09 -2.69
CA THR A 56 -8.81 1.29 -3.89
C THR A 56 -8.62 2.18 -5.10
N LEU A 57 -7.82 1.71 -6.06
CA LEU A 57 -7.64 2.37 -7.36
C LEU A 57 -7.47 1.30 -8.44
N ALA A 58 -8.37 1.29 -9.42
CA ALA A 58 -8.33 0.33 -10.52
C ALA A 58 -7.59 0.92 -11.73
N PHE A 59 -6.56 0.23 -12.20
CA PHE A 59 -5.80 0.60 -13.38
C PHE A 59 -6.30 -0.18 -14.59
N GLY A 60 -6.99 0.52 -15.49
CA GLY A 60 -7.44 -0.05 -16.77
C GLY A 60 -6.54 0.36 -17.93
N ASN A 61 -5.41 1.02 -17.69
CA ASN A 61 -4.54 1.52 -18.72
C ASN A 61 -3.06 1.22 -18.48
N THR A 62 -2.34 0.95 -19.54
CA THR A 62 -0.92 0.61 -19.56
C THR A 62 -0.01 1.80 -19.87
N THR A 63 -0.57 3.00 -20.10
CA THR A 63 0.18 4.20 -20.52
C THR A 63 0.55 5.11 -19.35
N LEU A 64 0.12 4.79 -18.14
CA LEU A 64 0.44 5.59 -16.95
C LEU A 64 1.95 5.61 -16.72
N PHE A 65 2.51 6.81 -16.74
CA PHE A 65 3.93 7.08 -16.62
C PHE A 65 4.31 7.60 -15.22
N ASP A 66 3.45 8.43 -14.63
CA ASP A 66 3.64 9.02 -13.32
C ASP A 66 2.38 8.88 -12.46
N LEU A 67 2.53 8.25 -11.30
CA LEU A 67 1.48 8.04 -10.30
C LEU A 67 1.89 8.61 -8.96
N ASN A 68 1.14 9.60 -8.49
CA ASN A 68 1.19 10.01 -7.10
C ASN A 68 -0.16 9.70 -6.42
N CYS A 69 -0.16 8.68 -5.58
CA CYS A 69 -1.30 8.27 -4.76
C CYS A 69 -0.99 8.34 -3.25
N SER A 70 0.00 9.14 -2.87
CA SER A 70 0.42 9.32 -1.48
C SER A 70 -0.68 9.97 -0.61
N TYR A 71 -0.61 9.76 0.71
CA TYR A 71 -1.58 10.30 1.65
C TYR A 71 -3.02 9.89 1.30
N ASN A 72 -3.26 8.58 1.33
CA ASN A 72 -4.56 7.94 1.16
C ASN A 72 -4.72 6.81 2.19
N LEU A 73 -5.68 5.92 1.99
CA LEU A 73 -6.01 4.80 2.88
C LEU A 73 -5.87 3.45 2.15
N PHE A 74 -4.94 3.34 1.19
CA PHE A 74 -4.71 2.08 0.47
C PHE A 74 -4.11 1.03 1.41
N THR A 75 -4.72 -0.17 1.45
CA THR A 75 -4.15 -1.34 2.13
C THR A 75 -3.41 -2.26 1.15
N GLU A 76 -3.72 -2.15 -0.13
CA GLU A 76 -3.06 -2.86 -1.22
C GLU A 76 -2.95 -1.96 -2.45
N LEU A 77 -1.87 -2.10 -3.20
CA LEU A 77 -1.67 -1.40 -4.47
C LEU A 77 -0.98 -2.33 -5.47
N ASP A 78 -1.65 -2.57 -6.58
CA ASP A 78 -1.13 -3.36 -7.71
C ASP A 78 -0.98 -2.46 -8.94
N VAL A 79 0.27 -2.17 -9.33
CA VAL A 79 0.62 -1.43 -10.55
C VAL A 79 1.29 -2.32 -11.59
N SER A 80 1.14 -3.64 -11.47
CA SER A 80 1.74 -4.62 -12.39
C SER A 80 1.28 -4.46 -13.85
N SER A 81 0.08 -3.93 -14.07
CA SER A 81 -0.43 -3.61 -15.42
C SER A 81 0.10 -2.29 -16.00
N CYS A 82 0.78 -1.45 -15.21
CA CYS A 82 1.26 -0.13 -15.63
C CYS A 82 2.68 -0.21 -16.24
N ASN A 83 2.81 -0.82 -17.41
CA ASN A 83 4.11 -1.14 -18.03
C ASN A 83 4.93 0.08 -18.46
N ALA A 84 4.33 1.27 -18.51
CA ALA A 84 5.01 2.52 -18.83
C ALA A 84 5.45 3.32 -17.59
N LEU A 85 5.14 2.83 -16.37
CA LEU A 85 5.35 3.57 -15.13
C LEU A 85 6.84 3.74 -14.84
N VAL A 86 7.27 4.99 -14.62
CA VAL A 86 8.63 5.36 -14.24
C VAL A 86 8.69 6.23 -12.99
N SER A 87 7.53 6.64 -12.46
CA SER A 87 7.42 7.42 -11.24
C SER A 87 6.25 6.91 -10.41
N LEU A 88 6.51 6.50 -9.16
CA LEU A 88 5.53 6.02 -8.21
C LEU A 88 5.78 6.65 -6.84
N ASN A 89 4.82 7.39 -6.35
CA ASN A 89 4.75 7.80 -4.96
C ASN A 89 3.45 7.25 -4.32
N CYS A 90 3.61 6.23 -3.48
CA CYS A 90 2.54 5.62 -2.69
C CYS A 90 2.79 5.75 -1.18
N SER A 91 3.61 6.71 -0.78
CA SER A 91 3.93 6.94 0.64
C SER A 91 2.71 7.40 1.46
N ASN A 92 2.78 7.23 2.77
CA ASN A 92 1.70 7.63 3.68
C ASN A 92 0.36 6.98 3.30
N ASN A 93 0.34 5.67 3.34
CA ASN A 93 -0.84 4.81 3.20
C ASN A 93 -0.80 3.72 4.27
N ASP A 94 -1.72 2.77 4.21
CA ASP A 94 -1.80 1.62 5.12
C ASP A 94 -1.43 0.31 4.39
N LEU A 95 -0.51 0.38 3.39
CA LEU A 95 -0.20 -0.76 2.54
C LEU A 95 0.33 -1.96 3.32
N ASN A 96 -0.24 -3.12 3.05
CA ASN A 96 0.24 -4.45 3.42
C ASN A 96 0.93 -5.14 2.24
N THR A 97 0.47 -4.84 1.02
CA THR A 97 0.98 -5.38 -0.23
C THR A 97 1.20 -4.27 -1.25
N LEU A 98 2.31 -4.38 -1.98
CA LEU A 98 2.64 -3.52 -3.11
C LEU A 98 3.24 -4.37 -4.22
N ASP A 99 2.56 -4.45 -5.37
CA ASP A 99 3.05 -5.15 -6.55
C ASP A 99 3.49 -4.15 -7.63
N VAL A 100 4.79 -4.13 -7.90
CA VAL A 100 5.43 -3.26 -8.92
C VAL A 100 6.03 -4.10 -10.07
N ARG A 101 5.62 -5.36 -10.23
CA ARG A 101 6.12 -6.25 -11.30
C ARG A 101 5.54 -5.87 -12.66
N ASN A 102 5.84 -4.66 -13.12
CA ASN A 102 5.31 -4.08 -14.36
C ASN A 102 6.24 -4.21 -15.57
N GLY A 103 7.36 -4.93 -15.43
CA GLY A 103 8.37 -5.10 -16.47
C GLY A 103 9.26 -3.88 -16.70
N ASN A 104 9.14 -2.82 -15.89
CA ASN A 104 9.80 -1.54 -16.11
C ASN A 104 10.63 -1.01 -14.93
N ASN A 105 10.85 -1.82 -13.89
CA ASN A 105 11.51 -1.41 -12.64
C ASN A 105 12.86 -0.69 -12.87
N VAL A 106 13.63 -1.12 -13.86
CA VAL A 106 14.96 -0.54 -14.17
C VAL A 106 14.89 0.91 -14.64
N ASN A 107 13.74 1.40 -15.04
CA ASN A 107 13.52 2.79 -15.45
C ASN A 107 12.93 3.66 -14.31
N ILE A 108 12.56 3.06 -13.18
CA ILE A 108 12.16 3.80 -11.98
C ILE A 108 13.43 4.09 -11.16
N THR A 109 13.81 5.35 -11.08
CA THR A 109 14.99 5.77 -10.31
C THR A 109 14.65 6.00 -8.83
N ASN A 110 15.65 6.08 -7.95
CA ASN A 110 15.44 6.40 -6.54
C ASN A 110 14.66 7.71 -6.30
N ALA A 111 14.88 8.72 -7.13
CA ALA A 111 14.16 9.98 -7.02
C ALA A 111 12.66 9.85 -7.35
N ASN A 112 12.28 8.82 -8.09
CA ASN A 112 10.95 8.61 -8.62
C ASN A 112 10.20 7.44 -7.95
N PHE A 113 10.79 6.80 -6.93
CA PHE A 113 10.15 5.76 -6.14
C PHE A 113 10.04 6.18 -4.68
N ASN A 114 8.85 6.11 -4.11
CA ASN A 114 8.64 6.36 -2.69
C ASN A 114 7.46 5.53 -2.16
N SER A 115 7.75 4.62 -1.23
CA SER A 115 6.75 3.82 -0.50
C SER A 115 6.89 3.95 1.02
N THR A 116 7.54 4.99 1.51
CA THR A 116 7.74 5.22 2.95
C THR A 116 6.43 5.48 3.69
N LEU A 117 6.43 5.28 5.01
CA LEU A 117 5.28 5.50 5.87
C LEU A 117 4.08 4.60 5.49
N ASN A 118 4.39 3.30 5.27
CA ASN A 118 3.46 2.20 5.17
C ASN A 118 3.84 1.17 6.23
N SER A 119 3.31 1.32 7.44
CA SER A 119 3.79 0.61 8.64
C SER A 119 3.76 -0.92 8.55
N ASN A 120 2.89 -1.46 7.71
CA ASN A 120 2.68 -2.90 7.54
C ASN A 120 3.29 -3.46 6.24
N LEU A 121 3.96 -2.62 5.42
CA LEU A 121 4.56 -3.05 4.16
C LEU A 121 5.94 -3.69 4.39
N ASN A 122 5.94 -5.00 4.64
CA ASN A 122 7.16 -5.75 4.94
C ASN A 122 7.89 -6.24 3.67
N CYS A 123 7.16 -6.41 2.56
CA CYS A 123 7.70 -6.92 1.30
C CYS A 123 7.03 -6.23 0.12
N ILE A 124 7.83 -5.91 -0.90
CA ILE A 124 7.42 -5.28 -2.15
C ILE A 124 7.73 -6.23 -3.29
N ASP A 125 6.71 -6.60 -4.07
CA ASP A 125 6.89 -7.44 -5.25
C ASP A 125 7.48 -6.63 -6.41
N VAL A 126 8.61 -7.08 -6.94
CA VAL A 126 9.37 -6.40 -8.00
C VAL A 126 9.90 -7.36 -9.05
N ASP A 127 10.12 -6.89 -10.29
CA ASP A 127 10.71 -7.70 -11.37
C ASP A 127 12.17 -8.07 -11.11
N ASN A 128 12.94 -7.17 -10.48
CA ASN A 128 14.38 -7.30 -10.32
C ASN A 128 14.81 -6.83 -8.92
N PRO A 129 14.73 -7.71 -7.91
CA PRO A 129 15.13 -7.37 -6.53
C PRO A 129 16.55 -6.82 -6.40
N PRO A 130 17.59 -7.36 -7.07
CA PRO A 130 18.94 -6.77 -7.02
C PRO A 130 19.00 -5.32 -7.48
N TYR A 131 18.26 -4.97 -8.54
CA TYR A 131 18.15 -3.58 -8.99
C TYR A 131 17.45 -2.71 -7.96
N SER A 132 16.30 -3.15 -7.46
CA SER A 132 15.48 -2.39 -6.51
C SER A 132 16.23 -2.15 -5.19
N ILE A 133 16.91 -3.17 -4.65
CA ILE A 133 17.79 -3.03 -3.45
C ILE A 133 18.87 -1.95 -3.66
N ALA A 134 19.46 -1.89 -4.85
CA ALA A 134 20.55 -0.96 -5.13
C ALA A 134 20.08 0.47 -5.44
N ASN A 135 18.83 0.65 -5.90
CA ASN A 135 18.36 1.89 -6.50
C ASN A 135 17.12 2.50 -5.83
N TRP A 136 16.38 1.78 -5.01
CA TRP A 136 15.16 2.32 -4.35
C TRP A 136 15.38 2.42 -2.84
N LEU A 137 15.76 3.60 -2.38
CA LEU A 137 16.11 3.84 -0.97
C LEU A 137 14.96 4.50 -0.17
N ASN A 138 13.92 5.01 -0.85
CA ASN A 138 12.76 5.63 -0.20
C ASN A 138 11.71 4.57 0.14
N ILE A 139 12.08 3.65 1.02
CA ILE A 139 11.25 2.60 1.60
C ILE A 139 11.38 2.64 3.12
N ASP A 140 10.47 1.98 3.83
CA ASP A 140 10.60 1.82 5.28
C ASP A 140 11.71 0.83 5.62
N ALA A 141 12.37 1.00 6.77
CA ALA A 141 13.56 0.22 7.16
C ALA A 141 13.30 -1.29 7.33
N TRP A 142 12.04 -1.67 7.52
CA TRP A 142 11.60 -3.06 7.64
C TRP A 142 11.15 -3.67 6.30
N SER A 143 10.96 -2.85 5.27
CA SER A 143 10.54 -3.33 3.96
C SER A 143 11.69 -4.01 3.21
N SER A 144 11.36 -5.02 2.43
CA SER A 144 12.27 -5.76 1.57
C SER A 144 11.70 -5.93 0.16
N PHE A 145 12.54 -6.37 -0.79
CA PHE A 145 12.11 -6.62 -2.16
C PHE A 145 12.18 -8.11 -2.50
N SER A 146 11.16 -8.62 -3.19
CA SER A 146 11.10 -10.00 -3.66
C SER A 146 10.47 -10.08 -5.05
N ILE A 147 10.75 -11.16 -5.78
CA ILE A 147 9.98 -11.51 -6.99
C ILE A 147 8.59 -12.03 -6.61
N ASN A 148 8.48 -12.62 -5.40
CA ASN A 148 7.24 -13.20 -4.91
C ASN A 148 7.22 -13.07 -3.39
N CYS A 149 6.55 -12.05 -2.90
CA CYS A 149 6.38 -11.81 -1.48
C CYS A 149 5.50 -12.89 -0.84
N PRO A 150 5.76 -13.26 0.43
CA PRO A 150 4.90 -14.20 1.14
C PRO A 150 3.48 -13.59 1.29
N PRO A 151 2.45 -14.44 1.32
CA PRO A 151 1.09 -13.96 1.57
C PRO A 151 0.99 -13.25 2.92
N VAL A 152 0.15 -12.22 2.98
CA VAL A 152 -0.15 -11.52 4.23
C VAL A 152 -0.96 -12.44 5.14
N VAL A 153 -0.45 -12.63 6.35
CA VAL A 153 -1.12 -13.41 7.41
C VAL A 153 -1.17 -12.56 8.68
N PHE A 154 -2.36 -12.16 9.06
CA PHE A 154 -2.59 -11.42 10.30
C PHE A 154 -2.63 -12.36 11.50
N GLY A 155 -2.24 -11.86 12.66
CA GLY A 155 -2.28 -12.58 13.93
C GLY A 155 -1.27 -12.03 14.92
N CYS A 156 -1.29 -12.54 16.14
CA CYS A 156 -0.32 -12.16 17.15
C CYS A 156 1.10 -12.60 16.75
N THR A 157 2.03 -11.66 16.64
CA THR A 157 3.44 -11.90 16.29
C THR A 157 4.37 -11.95 17.51
N ASP A 158 3.86 -11.68 18.71
CA ASP A 158 4.63 -11.79 19.96
C ASP A 158 4.73 -13.23 20.41
N THR A 159 5.96 -13.77 20.39
CA THR A 159 6.26 -15.16 20.79
C THR A 159 6.00 -15.47 22.28
N LEU A 160 5.83 -14.45 23.10
CA LEU A 160 5.51 -14.58 24.53
C LEU A 160 3.99 -14.59 24.78
N SER A 161 3.20 -14.33 23.78
CA SER A 161 1.74 -14.33 23.89
C SER A 161 1.15 -15.74 23.73
N CYS A 162 0.06 -16.01 24.46
CA CYS A 162 -0.60 -17.32 24.41
C CYS A 162 -1.17 -17.69 23.05
N ASN A 163 -1.60 -16.68 22.30
CA ASN A 163 -2.17 -16.85 20.98
C ASN A 163 -1.19 -16.50 19.85
N TYR A 164 0.13 -16.63 20.16
CA TYR A 164 1.15 -16.47 19.13
C TYR A 164 0.85 -17.31 17.89
N ASN A 165 0.87 -16.66 16.74
CA ASN A 165 0.71 -17.32 15.45
C ASN A 165 2.03 -17.30 14.67
N ALA A 166 2.72 -18.42 14.62
CA ALA A 166 4.01 -18.54 13.92
C ALA A 166 3.93 -18.28 12.40
N SER A 167 2.74 -18.30 11.82
CA SER A 167 2.52 -17.98 10.41
C SER A 167 2.21 -16.50 10.18
N ALA A 168 1.87 -15.74 11.24
CA ALA A 168 1.58 -14.32 11.12
C ALA A 168 2.85 -13.53 10.77
N ASN A 169 2.72 -12.63 9.81
CA ASN A 169 3.76 -11.69 9.42
C ASN A 169 3.33 -10.22 9.60
N ILE A 170 2.08 -10.01 9.99
CA ILE A 170 1.54 -8.71 10.43
C ILE A 170 0.80 -8.90 11.75
N ASP A 171 1.17 -8.10 12.76
CA ASP A 171 0.45 -8.07 14.02
C ASP A 171 -0.90 -7.38 13.85
N ASP A 172 -1.97 -8.05 14.28
CA ASP A 172 -3.34 -7.55 14.24
C ASP A 172 -3.82 -6.96 15.58
N GLY A 173 -2.91 -6.87 16.55
CA GLY A 173 -3.20 -6.41 17.90
C GLY A 173 -3.97 -7.41 18.77
N SER A 174 -4.11 -8.66 18.32
CA SER A 174 -4.84 -9.70 19.03
C SER A 174 -4.04 -10.39 20.13
N CYS A 175 -2.78 -9.99 20.34
CA CYS A 175 -1.90 -10.63 21.33
C CYS A 175 -2.50 -10.68 22.72
N GLN A 176 -2.47 -11.84 23.34
CA GLN A 176 -2.99 -12.11 24.67
C GLN A 176 -1.85 -12.38 25.66
N LEU A 177 -1.83 -11.66 26.75
CA LEU A 177 -0.81 -11.80 27.80
C LEU A 177 -0.91 -13.18 28.47
N ALA A 178 0.23 -13.85 28.58
CA ALA A 178 0.39 -14.99 29.45
C ALA A 178 0.69 -14.53 30.88
N GLY A 179 0.22 -15.28 31.87
CA GLY A 179 0.45 -15.00 33.30
C GLY A 179 -0.41 -15.89 34.17
N CYS A 180 -0.20 -15.85 35.48
CA CYS A 180 -0.94 -16.71 36.40
C CYS A 180 -2.42 -16.29 36.49
N ILE A 181 -3.33 -17.17 36.12
CA ILE A 181 -4.79 -16.96 36.18
C ILE A 181 -5.44 -17.56 37.45
N ASP A 182 -4.66 -18.18 38.36
CA ASP A 182 -5.17 -18.71 39.63
C ASP A 182 -5.37 -17.58 40.61
N LEU A 183 -6.64 -17.29 40.93
CA LEU A 183 -7.05 -16.22 41.91
C LEU A 183 -6.47 -16.42 43.31
N SER A 184 -6.04 -17.62 43.67
CA SER A 184 -5.45 -17.94 44.98
C SER A 184 -3.93 -17.85 45.00
N ALA A 185 -3.29 -17.71 43.85
CA ALA A 185 -1.85 -17.61 43.75
C ALA A 185 -1.33 -16.21 44.13
N CYS A 186 -0.14 -16.16 44.72
CA CYS A 186 0.49 -14.89 45.11
C CYS A 186 0.98 -14.04 43.94
N ASN A 187 1.09 -14.63 42.76
CA ASN A 187 1.48 -14.00 41.47
C ASN A 187 0.32 -13.87 40.51
N TYR A 188 -0.94 -13.93 40.97
CA TYR A 188 -2.12 -13.73 40.14
C TYR A 188 -2.04 -12.44 39.34
N ASP A 189 -2.23 -12.51 38.02
CA ASP A 189 -2.32 -11.35 37.13
C ASP A 189 -3.73 -11.22 36.55
N VAL A 190 -4.43 -10.16 36.93
CA VAL A 190 -5.80 -9.87 36.47
C VAL A 190 -5.87 -9.60 34.97
N ASN A 191 -4.74 -9.27 34.30
CA ASN A 191 -4.66 -9.00 32.88
C ASN A 191 -4.24 -10.24 32.06
N ALA A 192 -3.90 -11.36 32.74
CA ALA A 192 -3.56 -12.58 32.03
C ALA A 192 -4.78 -13.23 31.39
N PHE A 193 -4.63 -13.68 30.17
CA PHE A 193 -5.64 -14.40 29.40
C PHE A 193 -5.42 -15.93 29.42
N CYS A 194 -4.20 -16.35 29.68
CA CYS A 194 -3.84 -17.76 29.80
C CYS A 194 -2.77 -17.95 30.84
N ASP A 195 -2.70 -19.17 31.40
CA ASP A 195 -1.70 -19.56 32.36
C ASP A 195 -0.32 -19.68 31.69
N ASP A 196 0.69 -19.15 32.33
CA ASP A 196 2.10 -19.23 31.91
C ASP A 196 2.84 -20.42 32.52
N GLY A 197 2.15 -21.24 33.34
CA GLY A 197 2.70 -22.39 34.07
C GLY A 197 3.42 -21.97 35.34
#